data_6b44025ca816494d1928b5d9e3fd6ed8
#
_entry.id   6b44025ca816494d1928b5d9e3fd6ed8
#
_cell.length_a   1.000
_cell.length_b   1.000
_cell.length_c   1.000
_cell.angle_alpha   90.00
_cell.angle_beta   90.00
_cell.angle_gamma   90.00
#
_symmetry.space_group_name_H-M   'P 1'
#
loop_
_entity.id
_entity.type
_entity.pdbx_description
1 polymer ?
#
loop_
_entity_poly.entity_id
_entity_poly.type
_entity_poly.pdbx_seq_one_letter_code
_entity_poly.pdbx_strand_id
1 'polypeptide(L)'
;LKRNYEMDDPEQKTEFYNQVAKKLCEFPEALERENYLEAVSREFFINYEDLKRLVNRMGARLGPVAPREEEENTAGKKKKDREDGRNQSQRLLLTWLIENPFLFDKIEGIITPDDFIEDLYHQVAKMVFDGHAAGNLNPAEILNHFINDEEQYRVVAGLFNASLKESLDNEEQKKAFSETIMKVKKNSLDYASRNAAGIEELQRIIKEQAALKDLHISLD
;
A
#
# COMPACT_ATOMS: atom_id res chain seq x y z
N LEU A 1 -25.13 21.88 14.53
CA LEU A 1 -25.15 21.70 13.06
C LEU A 1 -26.13 20.56 12.68
N LYS A 2 -26.02 19.35 13.25
CA LYS A 2 -26.82 18.15 12.85
C LYS A 2 -28.34 18.37 12.88
N ARG A 3 -28.88 19.17 13.82
CA ARG A 3 -30.33 19.40 13.97
C ARG A 3 -31.02 20.07 12.79
N ASN A 4 -30.26 20.65 11.89
CA ASN A 4 -30.78 21.42 10.75
C ASN A 4 -30.68 20.65 9.41
N TYR A 5 -30.26 19.38 9.44
CA TYR A 5 -30.03 18.57 8.25
C TYR A 5 -30.69 17.19 8.38
N GLU A 6 -31.36 16.78 7.34
CA GLU A 6 -31.88 15.41 7.21
C GLU A 6 -30.78 14.52 6.66
N MET A 7 -30.23 13.65 7.53
CA MET A 7 -29.07 12.82 7.21
C MET A 7 -29.38 11.67 6.24
N ASP A 8 -30.67 11.41 5.99
CA ASP A 8 -31.15 10.42 5.04
C ASP A 8 -31.23 10.98 3.60
N ASP A 9 -31.23 12.31 3.46
CA ASP A 9 -31.17 13.00 2.19
C ASP A 9 -29.70 13.19 1.74
N PRO A 10 -29.29 12.65 0.59
CA PRO A 10 -27.93 12.74 0.10
C PRO A 10 -27.42 14.17 -0.13
N GLU A 11 -28.30 15.09 -0.54
CA GLU A 11 -27.93 16.50 -0.77
C GLU A 11 -27.65 17.20 0.55
N GLN A 12 -28.57 17.08 1.51
CA GLN A 12 -28.42 17.66 2.84
C GLN A 12 -27.24 17.06 3.62
N LYS A 13 -27.02 15.77 3.45
CA LYS A 13 -25.85 15.09 4.01
C LYS A 13 -24.54 15.64 3.45
N THR A 14 -24.49 15.90 2.15
CA THR A 14 -23.31 16.50 1.50
C THR A 14 -23.10 17.94 1.98
N GLU A 15 -24.17 18.73 2.11
CA GLU A 15 -24.09 20.09 2.63
C GLU A 15 -23.64 20.10 4.09
N PHE A 16 -24.14 19.21 4.91
CA PHE A 16 -23.69 19.02 6.29
C PHE A 16 -22.19 18.75 6.35
N TYR A 17 -21.65 17.83 5.52
CA TYR A 17 -20.23 17.55 5.49
C TYR A 17 -19.38 18.75 5.06
N ASN A 18 -19.87 19.53 4.11
CA ASN A 18 -19.22 20.77 3.69
C ASN A 18 -19.20 21.81 4.84
N GLN A 19 -20.29 21.96 5.59
CA GLN A 19 -20.32 22.86 6.74
C GLN A 19 -19.41 22.41 7.88
N VAL A 20 -19.35 21.11 8.14
CA VAL A 20 -18.42 20.51 9.11
C VAL A 20 -16.97 20.77 8.69
N ALA A 21 -16.63 20.52 7.43
CA ALA A 21 -15.29 20.76 6.90
C ALA A 21 -14.89 22.24 6.99
N LYS A 22 -15.83 23.15 6.70
CA LYS A 22 -15.60 24.59 6.83
C LYS A 22 -15.30 24.97 8.28
N LYS A 23 -16.03 24.42 9.24
CA LYS A 23 -15.78 24.66 10.66
C LYS A 23 -14.43 24.09 11.12
N LEU A 24 -14.03 22.94 10.61
CA LEU A 24 -12.73 22.35 10.91
C LEU A 24 -11.56 23.19 10.34
N CYS A 25 -11.77 23.92 9.26
CA CYS A 25 -10.78 24.88 8.74
C CYS A 25 -10.58 26.12 9.64
N GLU A 26 -11.50 26.41 10.57
CA GLU A 26 -11.36 27.53 11.51
C GLU A 26 -10.32 27.26 12.62
N PHE A 27 -9.91 26.01 12.84
CA PHE A 27 -8.87 25.66 13.80
C PHE A 27 -7.47 25.91 13.22
N PRO A 28 -6.69 26.83 13.78
CA PRO A 28 -5.36 27.17 13.25
C PRO A 28 -4.33 26.07 13.50
N GLU A 29 -4.42 25.39 14.65
CA GLU A 29 -3.48 24.36 15.06
C GLU A 29 -3.75 23.03 14.32
N ALA A 30 -2.72 22.49 13.66
CA ALA A 30 -2.85 21.26 12.88
C ALA A 30 -3.23 20.05 13.74
N LEU A 31 -2.61 19.91 14.92
CA LEU A 31 -2.89 18.81 15.85
C LEU A 31 -4.31 18.90 16.43
N GLU A 32 -4.75 20.10 16.78
CA GLU A 32 -6.10 20.33 17.30
C GLU A 32 -7.13 19.97 16.22
N ARG A 33 -6.91 20.43 15.00
CA ARG A 33 -7.76 20.11 13.83
C ARG A 33 -7.81 18.62 13.53
N GLU A 34 -6.68 17.92 13.66
CA GLU A 34 -6.62 16.47 13.47
C GLU A 34 -7.44 15.71 14.52
N ASN A 35 -7.35 16.10 15.79
CA ASN A 35 -8.13 15.51 16.87
C ASN A 35 -9.65 15.72 16.65
N TYR A 36 -10.05 16.91 16.19
CA TYR A 36 -11.47 17.16 15.85
C TYR A 36 -11.91 16.41 14.60
N LEU A 37 -11.04 16.23 13.60
CA LEU A 37 -11.31 15.39 12.43
C LEU A 37 -11.64 13.96 12.85
N GLU A 38 -10.83 13.39 13.73
CA GLU A 38 -11.03 12.03 14.22
C GLU A 38 -12.34 11.91 15.03
N ALA A 39 -12.57 12.84 15.94
CA ALA A 39 -13.78 12.86 16.77
C ALA A 39 -15.06 12.96 15.92
N VAL A 40 -15.07 13.87 14.95
CA VAL A 40 -16.20 14.11 14.05
C VAL A 40 -16.42 12.92 13.10
N SER A 41 -15.36 12.36 12.57
CA SER A 41 -15.41 11.14 11.74
C SER A 41 -16.11 10.00 12.46
N ARG A 42 -15.74 9.77 13.72
CA ARG A 42 -16.31 8.73 14.58
C ARG A 42 -17.78 9.02 14.97
N GLU A 43 -18.09 10.27 15.34
CA GLU A 43 -19.45 10.64 15.79
C GLU A 43 -20.49 10.62 14.68
N PHE A 44 -20.11 11.00 13.45
CA PHE A 44 -21.03 11.10 12.33
C PHE A 44 -20.90 9.96 11.31
N PHE A 45 -20.08 8.95 11.61
CA PHE A 45 -19.80 7.80 10.73
C PHE A 45 -19.34 8.24 9.33
N ILE A 46 -18.50 9.29 9.28
CA ILE A 46 -17.88 9.78 8.04
C ILE A 46 -16.52 9.08 7.90
N ASN A 47 -16.17 8.68 6.68
CA ASN A 47 -14.81 8.19 6.45
C ASN A 47 -13.80 9.29 6.74
N TYR A 48 -12.83 9.01 7.62
CA TYR A 48 -11.83 9.96 8.06
C TYR A 48 -11.02 10.57 6.90
N GLU A 49 -10.57 9.75 5.96
CA GLU A 49 -9.80 10.21 4.80
C GLU A 49 -10.61 11.10 3.85
N ASP A 50 -11.91 10.81 3.69
CA ASP A 50 -12.80 11.63 2.88
C ASP A 50 -13.05 12.99 3.52
N LEU A 51 -13.25 13.01 4.84
CA LEU A 51 -13.43 14.25 5.59
C LEU A 51 -12.14 15.08 5.58
N LYS A 52 -10.98 14.46 5.78
CA LYS A 52 -9.66 15.09 5.72
C LYS A 52 -9.38 15.71 4.34
N ARG A 53 -9.68 14.98 3.26
CA ARG A 53 -9.57 15.51 1.89
C ARG A 53 -10.49 16.70 1.65
N LEU A 54 -11.70 16.66 2.21
CA LEU A 54 -12.66 17.76 2.08
C LEU A 54 -12.17 19.02 2.82
N VAL A 55 -11.67 18.87 4.05
CA VAL A 55 -11.09 19.96 4.85
C VAL A 55 -9.90 20.59 4.15
N ASN A 56 -8.96 19.78 3.65
CA ASN A 56 -7.79 20.26 2.93
C ASN A 56 -8.17 21.02 1.64
N ARG A 57 -9.18 20.55 0.91
CA ARG A 57 -9.70 21.21 -0.30
C ARG A 57 -10.33 22.55 0.04
N MET A 58 -11.06 22.64 1.15
CA MET A 58 -11.67 23.89 1.60
C MET A 58 -10.65 24.88 2.13
N GLY A 59 -9.70 24.44 2.93
CA GLY A 59 -8.60 25.27 3.42
C GLY A 59 -7.81 25.91 2.28
N ALA A 60 -7.55 25.18 1.20
CA ALA A 60 -6.90 25.71 0.00
C ALA A 60 -7.73 26.79 -0.74
N ARG A 61 -9.06 26.78 -0.60
CA ARG A 61 -9.97 27.76 -1.22
C ARG A 61 -10.22 29.02 -0.39
N LEU A 62 -10.07 28.93 0.94
CA LEU A 62 -10.38 30.03 1.87
C LEU A 62 -9.25 31.06 2.00
N GLY A 63 -8.08 30.84 1.35
CA GLY A 63 -6.95 31.76 1.35
C GLY A 63 -6.09 31.70 2.62
N PRO A 64 -5.01 32.51 2.73
CA PRO A 64 -3.89 32.28 3.63
C PRO A 64 -4.20 32.65 5.08
N VAL A 65 -4.85 31.76 5.83
CA VAL A 65 -4.88 31.74 7.30
C VAL A 65 -4.52 30.34 7.78
N ALA A 66 -3.58 29.72 7.12
CA ALA A 66 -2.81 28.62 7.70
C ALA A 66 -1.37 29.10 7.84
N PRO A 67 -0.69 28.84 8.96
CA PRO A 67 0.76 28.85 8.94
C PRO A 67 1.13 27.96 7.74
N ARG A 68 1.94 28.48 6.83
CA ARG A 68 2.63 27.68 5.84
C ARG A 68 3.29 26.56 6.62
N GLU A 69 2.67 25.39 6.66
CA GLU A 69 3.46 24.18 6.70
C GLU A 69 4.32 24.32 5.46
N GLU A 70 5.61 24.48 5.69
CA GLU A 70 6.64 24.58 4.69
C GLU A 70 6.26 23.63 3.58
N GLU A 71 6.38 24.06 2.34
CA GLU A 71 6.26 23.21 1.16
C GLU A 71 7.23 22.04 1.35
N GLU A 72 6.84 21.08 2.21
CA GLU A 72 7.45 19.78 2.21
C GLU A 72 7.14 19.17 0.85
N ASN A 73 8.03 19.54 -0.06
CA ASN A 73 8.39 18.78 -1.22
C ASN A 73 7.26 17.89 -1.76
N THR A 74 6.58 18.36 -2.79
CA THR A 74 5.79 17.48 -3.67
C THR A 74 6.59 16.25 -4.12
N ALA A 75 7.92 16.34 -4.12
CA ALA A 75 8.84 15.22 -4.24
C ALA A 75 8.77 14.25 -3.03
N GLY A 76 8.62 14.74 -1.80
CA GLY A 76 8.51 13.90 -0.60
C GLY A 76 7.17 13.16 -0.52
N LYS A 77 6.05 13.83 -0.81
CA LYS A 77 4.74 13.16 -0.88
C LYS A 77 4.68 12.09 -1.97
N LYS A 78 5.16 12.41 -3.18
CA LYS A 78 5.28 11.41 -4.26
C LYS A 78 6.25 10.28 -3.92
N LYS A 79 7.27 10.54 -3.11
CA LYS A 79 8.22 9.52 -2.65
C LYS A 79 7.57 8.62 -1.60
N LYS A 80 6.85 9.17 -0.62
CA LYS A 80 6.12 8.42 0.41
C LYS A 80 5.00 7.58 -0.20
N ASP A 81 4.16 8.15 -1.07
CA ASP A 81 3.11 7.41 -1.79
C ASP A 81 3.68 6.28 -2.66
N ARG A 82 4.89 6.46 -3.23
CA ARG A 82 5.58 5.42 -3.99
C ARG A 82 6.18 4.34 -3.10
N GLU A 83 6.70 4.69 -1.93
CA GLU A 83 7.17 3.73 -0.92
C GLU A 83 6.01 2.90 -0.40
N ASP A 84 4.90 3.53 -0.02
CA ASP A 84 3.68 2.84 0.42
C ASP A 84 3.15 1.89 -0.67
N GLY A 85 3.13 2.34 -1.94
CA GLY A 85 2.70 1.50 -3.06
C GLY A 85 3.63 0.34 -3.39
N ARG A 86 4.94 0.48 -3.11
CA ARG A 86 5.93 -0.61 -3.22
C ARG A 86 5.73 -1.65 -2.13
N ASN A 87 5.64 -1.20 -0.88
CA ASN A 87 5.43 -2.05 0.28
C ASN A 87 4.11 -2.82 0.15
N GLN A 88 3.06 -2.15 -0.29
CA GLN A 88 1.77 -2.78 -0.53
C GLN A 88 1.84 -3.89 -1.60
N SER A 89 2.57 -3.69 -2.71
CA SER A 89 2.69 -4.73 -3.73
C SER A 89 3.51 -5.94 -3.27
N GLN A 90 4.62 -5.73 -2.54
CA GLN A 90 5.41 -6.79 -1.95
C GLN A 90 4.61 -7.58 -0.91
N ARG A 91 3.91 -6.88 -0.02
CA ARG A 91 3.02 -7.48 0.96
C ARG A 91 1.94 -8.34 0.29
N LEU A 92 1.27 -7.80 -0.71
CA LEU A 92 0.19 -8.49 -1.42
C LEU A 92 0.70 -9.75 -2.13
N LEU A 93 1.86 -9.67 -2.79
CA LEU A 93 2.45 -10.84 -3.44
C LEU A 93 2.80 -11.96 -2.44
N LEU A 94 3.42 -11.61 -1.30
CA LEU A 94 3.71 -12.58 -0.23
C LEU A 94 2.43 -13.23 0.30
N THR A 95 1.37 -12.45 0.54
CA THR A 95 0.08 -13.00 0.96
C THR A 95 -0.47 -14.00 -0.06
N TRP A 96 -0.43 -13.68 -1.37
CA TRP A 96 -0.85 -14.60 -2.44
C TRP A 96 -0.08 -15.92 -2.40
N LEU A 97 1.25 -15.87 -2.28
CA LEU A 97 2.12 -17.04 -2.28
C LEU A 97 1.94 -17.90 -1.03
N ILE A 98 1.69 -17.28 0.11
CA ILE A 98 1.44 -17.97 1.38
C ILE A 98 0.08 -18.68 1.36
N GLU A 99 -0.97 -18.03 0.85
CA GLU A 99 -2.31 -18.61 0.79
C GLU A 99 -2.42 -19.71 -0.29
N ASN A 100 -1.70 -19.54 -1.40
CA ASN A 100 -1.79 -20.43 -2.56
C ASN A 100 -0.41 -20.90 -3.04
N PRO A 101 0.17 -21.96 -2.45
CA PRO A 101 1.49 -22.47 -2.83
C PRO A 101 1.63 -22.86 -4.31
N PHE A 102 0.54 -23.19 -5.01
CA PHE A 102 0.56 -23.48 -6.45
C PHE A 102 0.97 -22.27 -7.31
N LEU A 103 0.89 -21.07 -6.76
CA LEU A 103 1.31 -19.86 -7.47
C LEU A 103 2.83 -19.75 -7.61
N PHE A 104 3.61 -20.51 -6.84
CA PHE A 104 5.06 -20.58 -7.03
C PHE A 104 5.44 -21.10 -8.41
N ASP A 105 4.72 -22.09 -8.94
CA ASP A 105 4.95 -22.64 -10.28
C ASP A 105 4.71 -21.55 -11.36
N LYS A 106 3.79 -20.61 -11.10
CA LYS A 106 3.43 -19.54 -12.03
C LYS A 106 4.41 -18.37 -12.04
N ILE A 107 5.20 -18.24 -10.98
CA ILE A 107 6.19 -17.16 -10.85
C ILE A 107 7.63 -17.67 -11.02
N GLU A 108 7.81 -18.96 -11.26
CA GLU A 108 9.13 -19.57 -11.46
C GLU A 108 9.89 -18.84 -12.59
N GLY A 109 11.13 -18.47 -12.33
CA GLY A 109 11.95 -17.70 -13.28
C GLY A 109 11.55 -16.22 -13.48
N ILE A 110 10.45 -15.75 -12.86
CA ILE A 110 10.00 -14.37 -12.95
C ILE A 110 10.31 -13.61 -11.67
N ILE A 111 9.94 -14.15 -10.52
CA ILE A 111 10.12 -13.55 -9.20
C ILE A 111 11.05 -14.40 -8.36
N THR A 112 11.97 -13.74 -7.69
CA THR A 112 12.89 -14.32 -6.70
C THR A 112 12.79 -13.55 -5.39
N PRO A 113 13.32 -14.06 -4.27
CA PRO A 113 13.40 -13.31 -3.03
C PRO A 113 14.08 -11.93 -3.17
N ASP A 114 15.04 -11.81 -4.10
CA ASP A 114 15.78 -10.57 -4.36
C ASP A 114 14.94 -9.46 -5.02
N ASP A 115 13.74 -9.80 -5.52
CA ASP A 115 12.80 -8.82 -6.05
C ASP A 115 12.02 -8.08 -4.93
N PHE A 116 12.13 -8.56 -3.69
CA PHE A 116 11.59 -7.88 -2.52
C PHE A 116 12.64 -6.93 -1.95
N ILE A 117 12.50 -5.64 -2.27
CA ILE A 117 13.53 -4.62 -2.02
C ILE A 117 13.51 -4.02 -0.62
N GLU A 118 12.45 -4.24 0.16
CA GLU A 118 12.37 -3.84 1.57
C GLU A 118 12.90 -4.95 2.47
N ASP A 119 13.80 -4.62 3.38
CA ASP A 119 14.56 -5.59 4.20
C ASP A 119 13.66 -6.62 4.89
N LEU A 120 12.54 -6.17 5.47
CA LEU A 120 11.60 -7.07 6.14
C LEU A 120 10.96 -8.05 5.14
N TYR A 121 10.44 -7.55 4.03
CA TYR A 121 9.81 -8.39 3.02
C TYR A 121 10.80 -9.29 2.29
N HIS A 122 12.04 -8.85 2.13
CA HIS A 122 13.12 -9.69 1.59
C HIS A 122 13.42 -10.88 2.51
N GLN A 123 13.54 -10.67 3.82
CA GLN A 123 13.75 -11.73 4.79
C GLN A 123 12.58 -12.72 4.79
N VAL A 124 11.35 -12.19 4.84
CA VAL A 124 10.14 -13.04 4.78
C VAL A 124 10.07 -13.80 3.47
N ALA A 125 10.35 -13.15 2.33
CA ALA A 125 10.36 -13.81 1.01
C ALA A 125 11.36 -14.98 0.98
N LYS A 126 12.59 -14.81 1.47
CA LYS A 126 13.55 -15.91 1.60
C LYS A 126 12.99 -17.09 2.36
N MET A 127 12.44 -16.83 3.55
CA MET A 127 11.88 -17.91 4.37
C MET A 127 10.70 -18.62 3.70
N VAL A 128 9.84 -17.86 3.00
CA VAL A 128 8.68 -18.39 2.27
C VAL A 128 9.10 -19.21 1.07
N PHE A 129 10.07 -18.75 0.27
CA PHE A 129 10.58 -19.48 -0.88
C PHE A 129 11.36 -20.73 -0.46
N ASP A 130 12.23 -20.63 0.55
CA ASP A 130 12.97 -21.77 1.10
C ASP A 130 12.04 -22.81 1.70
N GLY A 131 11.02 -22.38 2.46
CA GLY A 131 10.00 -23.25 3.03
C GLY A 131 9.18 -23.95 1.96
N HIS A 132 8.81 -23.26 0.88
CA HIS A 132 8.13 -23.85 -0.27
C HIS A 132 9.02 -24.90 -0.97
N ALA A 133 10.27 -24.58 -1.27
CA ALA A 133 11.23 -25.49 -1.92
C ALA A 133 11.51 -26.74 -1.07
N ALA A 134 11.49 -26.61 0.26
CA ALA A 134 11.62 -27.72 1.20
C ALA A 134 10.31 -28.52 1.39
N GLY A 135 9.20 -28.09 0.80
CA GLY A 135 7.87 -28.68 1.01
C GLY A 135 7.33 -28.50 2.44
N ASN A 136 7.89 -27.56 3.19
CA ASN A 136 7.54 -27.28 4.60
C ASN A 136 7.43 -25.77 4.84
N LEU A 137 6.44 -25.15 4.25
CA LEU A 137 6.12 -23.74 4.55
C LEU A 137 5.41 -23.66 5.90
N ASN A 138 6.14 -23.24 6.94
CA ASN A 138 5.64 -23.17 8.31
C ASN A 138 5.49 -21.71 8.77
N PRO A 139 4.25 -21.16 8.80
CA PRO A 139 3.99 -19.81 9.27
C PRO A 139 4.50 -19.53 10.68
N ALA A 140 4.43 -20.50 11.58
CA ALA A 140 4.85 -20.33 12.97
C ALA A 140 6.38 -20.16 13.09
N GLU A 141 7.16 -20.82 12.27
CA GLU A 141 8.63 -20.65 12.24
C GLU A 141 8.99 -19.25 11.72
N ILE A 142 8.30 -18.80 10.68
CA ILE A 142 8.50 -17.45 10.13
C ILE A 142 8.15 -16.41 11.17
N LEU A 143 7.00 -16.51 11.85
CA LEU A 143 6.59 -15.59 12.91
C LEU A 143 7.56 -15.58 14.09
N ASN A 144 8.04 -16.75 14.52
CA ASN A 144 9.00 -16.87 15.62
C ASN A 144 10.33 -16.17 15.33
N HIS A 145 10.73 -16.07 14.06
CA HIS A 145 11.93 -15.33 13.68
C HIS A 145 11.86 -13.86 14.08
N PHE A 146 10.68 -13.26 14.04
CA PHE A 146 10.44 -11.84 14.33
C PHE A 146 9.90 -11.58 15.74
N ILE A 147 9.86 -12.59 16.63
CA ILE A 147 9.22 -12.48 17.96
C ILE A 147 9.85 -11.40 18.87
N ASN A 148 11.11 -11.06 18.64
CA ASN A 148 11.83 -10.05 19.44
C ASN A 148 11.62 -8.61 18.95
N ASP A 149 10.95 -8.40 17.81
CA ASP A 149 10.60 -7.10 17.26
C ASP A 149 9.08 -7.02 17.07
N GLU A 150 8.41 -6.32 17.98
CA GLU A 150 6.94 -6.25 17.99
C GLU A 150 6.36 -5.62 16.71
N GLU A 151 7.05 -4.64 16.14
CA GLU A 151 6.59 -3.97 14.92
C GLU A 151 6.70 -4.90 13.71
N GLN A 152 7.86 -5.52 13.52
CA GLN A 152 8.07 -6.49 12.44
C GLN A 152 7.14 -7.69 12.60
N TYR A 153 7.02 -8.24 13.81
CA TYR A 153 6.11 -9.35 14.11
C TYR A 153 4.67 -9.03 13.70
N ARG A 154 4.18 -7.84 14.02
CA ARG A 154 2.82 -7.39 13.66
C ARG A 154 2.62 -7.32 12.16
N VAL A 155 3.60 -6.78 11.42
CA VAL A 155 3.56 -6.70 9.96
C VAL A 155 3.55 -8.09 9.34
N VAL A 156 4.44 -8.97 9.80
CA VAL A 156 4.55 -10.37 9.29
C VAL A 156 3.31 -11.19 9.64
N ALA A 157 2.78 -11.06 10.86
CA ALA A 157 1.51 -11.70 11.25
C ALA A 157 0.35 -11.25 10.35
N GLY A 158 0.37 -10.00 9.91
CA GLY A 158 -0.61 -9.48 8.95
C GLY A 158 -0.56 -10.14 7.57
N LEU A 159 0.56 -10.74 7.16
CA LEU A 159 0.66 -11.50 5.91
C LEU A 159 -0.10 -12.84 5.98
N PHE A 160 -0.02 -13.49 7.13
CA PHE A 160 -0.66 -14.79 7.35
C PHE A 160 -2.14 -14.70 7.75
N ASN A 161 -2.59 -13.53 8.20
CA ASN A 161 -3.97 -13.29 8.61
C ASN A 161 -4.77 -12.46 7.58
N ALA A 162 -4.15 -12.02 6.49
CA ALA A 162 -4.84 -11.32 5.44
C ALA A 162 -5.61 -12.33 4.59
N SER A 163 -6.92 -12.34 4.65
CA SER A 163 -7.71 -13.02 3.62
C SER A 163 -7.73 -12.15 2.36
N LEU A 164 -7.27 -12.69 1.25
CA LEU A 164 -7.50 -12.11 -0.06
C LEU A 164 -9.01 -12.08 -0.28
N LYS A 165 -9.54 -10.93 -0.63
CA LYS A 165 -10.99 -10.71 -0.71
C LYS A 165 -11.65 -11.81 -1.53
N GLU A 166 -12.43 -12.65 -0.88
CA GLU A 166 -13.28 -13.70 -1.50
C GLU A 166 -14.32 -13.14 -2.49
N SER A 167 -14.43 -11.79 -2.58
CA SER A 167 -15.41 -11.09 -3.39
C SER A 167 -15.01 -10.87 -4.86
N LEU A 168 -13.76 -11.20 -5.24
CA LEU A 168 -13.31 -11.10 -6.63
C LEU A 168 -13.64 -12.40 -7.36
N ASP A 169 -14.10 -12.31 -8.59
CA ASP A 169 -14.23 -13.48 -9.44
C ASP A 169 -12.84 -14.03 -9.84
N ASN A 170 -12.81 -15.22 -10.41
CA ASN A 170 -11.56 -15.91 -10.74
C ASN A 170 -10.70 -15.11 -11.75
N GLU A 171 -11.32 -14.43 -12.71
CA GLU A 171 -10.63 -13.62 -13.72
C GLU A 171 -10.07 -12.32 -13.12
N GLU A 172 -10.80 -11.71 -12.20
CA GLU A 172 -10.32 -10.53 -11.46
C GLU A 172 -9.15 -10.87 -10.56
N GLN A 173 -9.17 -12.04 -9.90
CA GLN A 173 -8.07 -12.54 -9.09
C GLN A 173 -6.82 -12.80 -9.93
N LYS A 174 -6.96 -13.48 -11.06
CA LYS A 174 -5.87 -13.72 -12.01
C LYS A 174 -5.23 -12.41 -12.48
N LYS A 175 -6.05 -11.44 -12.86
CA LYS A 175 -5.59 -10.13 -13.27
C LYS A 175 -4.85 -9.39 -12.15
N ALA A 176 -5.42 -9.35 -10.95
CA ALA A 176 -4.82 -8.70 -9.79
C ALA A 176 -3.47 -9.32 -9.40
N PHE A 177 -3.35 -10.65 -9.46
CA PHE A 177 -2.12 -11.36 -9.20
C PHE A 177 -1.06 -11.04 -10.27
N SER A 178 -1.41 -11.10 -11.54
CA SER A 178 -0.51 -10.74 -12.66
C SER A 178 0.00 -9.29 -12.55
N GLU A 179 -0.91 -8.34 -12.29
CA GLU A 179 -0.54 -6.94 -12.09
C GLU A 179 0.38 -6.75 -10.87
N THR A 180 0.18 -7.53 -9.80
CA THR A 180 1.01 -7.49 -8.60
C THR A 180 2.42 -7.99 -8.89
N ILE A 181 2.59 -9.10 -9.60
CA ILE A 181 3.88 -9.62 -10.04
C ILE A 181 4.63 -8.58 -10.88
N MET A 182 3.94 -8.03 -11.89
CA MET A 182 4.51 -7.01 -12.76
C MET A 182 4.99 -5.78 -11.97
N LYS A 183 4.23 -5.37 -10.97
CA LYS A 183 4.54 -4.22 -10.12
C LYS A 183 5.75 -4.50 -9.21
N VAL A 184 5.82 -5.68 -8.60
CA VAL A 184 6.98 -6.08 -7.78
C VAL A 184 8.24 -6.14 -8.63
N LYS A 185 8.21 -6.86 -9.77
CA LYS A 185 9.37 -6.98 -10.67
C LYS A 185 9.82 -5.63 -11.21
N LYS A 186 8.89 -4.79 -11.65
CA LYS A 186 9.22 -3.43 -12.11
C LYS A 186 9.89 -2.60 -11.01
N ASN A 187 9.38 -2.63 -9.79
CA ASN A 187 9.96 -1.91 -8.67
C ASN A 187 11.38 -2.41 -8.34
N SER A 188 11.60 -3.72 -8.39
CA SER A 188 12.91 -4.35 -8.21
C SER A 188 13.91 -3.88 -9.27
N LEU A 189 13.53 -3.94 -10.55
CA LEU A 189 14.38 -3.48 -11.67
C LEU A 189 14.66 -1.97 -11.62
N ASP A 190 13.67 -1.17 -11.24
CA ASP A 190 13.84 0.28 -11.05
C ASP A 190 14.79 0.59 -9.88
N TYR A 191 14.74 -0.20 -8.80
CA TYR A 191 15.68 -0.10 -7.69
C TYR A 191 17.09 -0.51 -8.11
N ALA A 192 17.24 -1.66 -8.75
CA ALA A 192 18.52 -2.16 -9.26
C ALA A 192 19.16 -1.17 -10.26
N SER A 193 18.37 -0.57 -11.15
CA SER A 193 18.85 0.43 -12.11
C SER A 193 19.46 1.67 -11.46
N ARG A 194 18.93 2.09 -10.30
CA ARG A 194 19.46 3.24 -9.55
C ARG A 194 20.73 2.92 -8.78
N ASN A 195 20.94 1.65 -8.44
CA ASN A 195 22.06 1.18 -7.63
C ASN A 195 23.07 0.38 -8.45
N ALA A 196 22.92 0.33 -9.78
CA ALA A 196 23.82 -0.41 -10.66
C ALA A 196 25.27 0.08 -10.53
N ALA A 197 26.19 -0.84 -10.28
CA ALA A 197 27.60 -0.54 -10.08
C ALA A 197 28.38 -0.26 -11.38
N GLY A 198 27.80 -0.60 -12.55
CA GLY A 198 28.46 -0.45 -13.84
C GLY A 198 27.53 -0.52 -15.04
N ILE A 199 28.13 -0.21 -16.22
CA ILE A 199 27.38 -0.13 -17.48
C ILE A 199 26.84 -1.50 -17.90
N GLU A 200 27.59 -2.58 -17.67
CA GLU A 200 27.17 -3.94 -18.04
C GLU A 200 25.92 -4.39 -17.24
N GLU A 201 25.91 -4.11 -15.96
CA GLU A 201 24.78 -4.38 -15.10
C GLU A 201 23.55 -3.57 -15.51
N LEU A 202 23.74 -2.28 -15.78
CA LEU A 202 22.68 -1.41 -16.27
C LEU A 202 22.10 -1.89 -17.61
N GLN A 203 22.93 -2.36 -18.53
CA GLN A 203 22.47 -2.92 -19.81
C GLN A 203 21.66 -4.20 -19.62
N ARG A 204 22.03 -5.06 -18.66
CA ARG A 204 21.27 -6.25 -18.32
C ARG A 204 19.89 -5.86 -17.79
N ILE A 205 19.84 -4.92 -16.83
CA ILE A 205 18.59 -4.44 -16.23
C ILE A 205 17.67 -3.83 -17.30
N ILE A 206 18.19 -3.03 -18.23
CA ILE A 206 17.40 -2.45 -19.32
C ILE A 206 16.80 -3.53 -20.22
N LYS A 207 17.54 -4.60 -20.49
CA LYS A 207 16.99 -5.75 -21.26
C LYS A 207 15.87 -6.46 -20.51
N GLU A 208 16.03 -6.66 -19.20
CA GLU A 208 14.99 -7.26 -18.36
C GLU A 208 13.75 -6.35 -18.25
N GLN A 209 13.92 -5.03 -18.13
CA GLN A 209 12.81 -4.07 -18.18
C GLN A 209 12.08 -4.08 -19.51
N ALA A 210 12.79 -4.26 -20.63
CA ALA A 210 12.18 -4.38 -21.95
C ALA A 210 11.39 -5.70 -22.08
N ALA A 211 11.96 -6.81 -21.63
CA ALA A 211 11.31 -8.12 -21.65
C ALA A 211 10.06 -8.18 -20.75
N LEU A 212 10.04 -7.40 -19.67
CA LEU A 212 8.90 -7.34 -18.76
C LEU A 212 7.62 -6.81 -19.45
N LYS A 213 7.74 -5.99 -20.49
CA LYS A 213 6.58 -5.45 -21.24
C LYS A 213 5.84 -6.51 -22.05
N ASP A 214 6.58 -7.54 -22.48
CA ASP A 214 6.07 -8.64 -23.30
C ASP A 214 5.73 -9.88 -22.46
N LEU A 215 5.89 -9.78 -21.13
CA LEU A 215 5.63 -10.88 -20.21
C LEU A 215 4.12 -11.10 -20.07
N HIS A 216 3.67 -12.28 -20.46
CA HIS A 216 2.30 -12.76 -20.21
C HIS A 216 2.35 -13.88 -19.16
N ILE A 217 1.70 -13.66 -18.02
CA ILE A 217 1.58 -14.64 -16.95
C ILE A 217 0.30 -15.43 -17.17
N SER A 218 0.42 -16.70 -17.60
CA SER A 218 -0.72 -17.60 -17.72
C SER A 218 -1.01 -18.22 -16.36
N LEU A 219 -2.23 -18.03 -15.88
CA LEU A 219 -2.73 -18.57 -14.61
C LEU A 219 -3.74 -19.69 -14.84
N ASP A 220 -3.78 -20.23 -16.04
CA ASP A 220 -4.63 -21.38 -16.43
C ASP A 220 -4.00 -22.70 -15.97
#